data_2eaa4147a64e1ff06135b0dd089f6864
#
_entry.id   2eaa4147a64e1ff06135b0dd089f6864
#
_cell.length_a   1.000
_cell.length_b   1.000
_cell.length_c   1.000
_cell.angle_alpha   90.00
_cell.angle_beta   90.00
_cell.angle_gamma   90.00
#
_symmetry.space_group_name_H-M   'P 1'
#
loop_
_entity.id
_entity.type
_entity.pdbx_description
1 polymer ?
#
loop_
_entity_poly.entity_id
_entity_poly.type
_entity_poly.pdbx_seq_one_letter_code
_entity_poly.pdbx_strand_id
1 'polypeptide(L)'
;MFPFTQLRTVLLAFALPAFLPAVALAQSAEREVDVELVLAVDVSRSMGAEEMDIQRRGYAAALTDPQVLDAMFSGLTGRVAITFMEWAGDGNQHVVVPWREIASPEDAQAFADLLLAGPSYNMRYTSISGAILTATRLFDDNGFAGLKRVIDVSGDGPNNQGVPVEEARDLAVGNGIIINGLPLMTTGGFYGRYSIPYLDRYYVDCVIGGPASFSLPVKSWGEFPEAVRRKLVLELAGHAMPESELPVVRVAQEEKTDCLIGERLLLQWDFNDR
;
A
#
# COMPACT_ATOMS: atom_id res chain seq x y z
N MET A 1 51.46 19.36 85.08
CA MET A 1 51.70 19.56 83.59
C MET A 1 51.02 18.40 82.95
N PHE A 2 49.76 18.57 82.51
CA PHE A 2 48.97 17.52 81.93
C PHE A 2 48.74 17.85 80.42
N PRO A 3 48.89 16.92 79.51
CA PRO A 3 48.61 17.19 78.14
C PRO A 3 47.14 16.95 77.74
N PHE A 4 46.56 17.95 77.06
CA PHE A 4 45.22 17.86 76.48
C PHE A 4 45.19 16.86 75.31
N THR A 5 44.32 15.86 75.41
CA THR A 5 44.03 14.94 74.30
C THR A 5 42.88 15.50 73.51
N GLN A 6 43.17 15.84 72.23
CA GLN A 6 42.17 16.29 71.25
C GLN A 6 41.35 15.10 70.72
N LEU A 7 40.04 15.09 70.96
CA LEU A 7 39.11 14.12 70.44
C LEU A 7 38.68 14.55 69.05
N ARG A 8 39.11 13.79 67.98
CA ARG A 8 38.69 14.03 66.60
C ARG A 8 37.37 13.28 66.37
N THR A 9 36.27 14.02 66.15
CA THR A 9 34.97 13.51 65.75
C THR A 9 35.01 13.24 64.27
N VAL A 10 34.87 11.96 63.84
CA VAL A 10 34.72 11.55 62.43
C VAL A 10 33.24 11.52 62.10
N LEU A 11 32.80 12.46 61.28
CA LEU A 11 31.45 12.45 60.70
C LEU A 11 31.41 11.47 59.50
N LEU A 12 30.75 10.33 59.70
CA LEU A 12 30.41 9.42 58.61
C LEU A 12 29.18 9.96 57.85
N ALA A 13 29.38 10.44 56.66
CA ALA A 13 28.29 10.83 55.74
C ALA A 13 27.72 9.56 55.10
N PHE A 14 26.51 9.16 55.45
CA PHE A 14 25.76 8.11 54.78
C PHE A 14 25.14 8.70 53.52
N ALA A 15 25.67 8.33 52.34
CA ALA A 15 25.04 8.61 51.07
C ALA A 15 23.93 7.58 50.82
N LEU A 16 22.66 8.00 50.86
CA LEU A 16 21.52 7.20 50.42
C LEU A 16 21.55 7.14 48.85
N PRO A 17 21.52 5.95 48.27
CA PRO A 17 21.34 5.84 46.82
C PRO A 17 19.91 6.25 46.47
N ALA A 18 19.76 7.30 45.64
CA ALA A 18 18.49 7.70 45.05
C ALA A 18 18.07 6.63 44.02
N PHE A 19 17.10 5.80 44.37
CA PHE A 19 16.44 4.90 43.45
C PHE A 19 15.52 5.72 42.56
N LEU A 20 15.98 6.07 41.35
CA LEU A 20 15.10 6.59 40.29
C LEU A 20 14.30 5.42 39.73
N PRO A 21 12.95 5.47 39.76
CA PRO A 21 12.15 4.46 39.08
C PRO A 21 12.42 4.57 37.57
N ALA A 22 12.96 3.50 36.98
CA ALA A 22 13.01 3.36 35.50
C ALA A 22 11.55 3.25 35.02
N VAL A 23 11.05 4.30 34.41
CA VAL A 23 9.79 4.25 33.66
C VAL A 23 10.09 3.37 32.42
N ALA A 24 9.77 2.09 32.54
CA ALA A 24 9.73 1.22 31.37
C ALA A 24 8.61 1.76 30.47
N LEU A 25 8.97 2.40 29.37
CA LEU A 25 8.05 2.64 28.25
C LEU A 25 7.64 1.25 27.77
N ALA A 26 6.45 0.80 28.17
CA ALA A 26 5.84 -0.38 27.61
C ALA A 26 5.62 -0.08 26.11
N GLN A 27 6.49 -0.59 25.25
CA GLN A 27 6.21 -0.67 23.82
C GLN A 27 4.91 -1.45 23.71
N SER A 28 3.84 -0.85 23.21
CA SER A 28 2.61 -1.56 22.92
C SER A 28 2.98 -2.67 21.93
N ALA A 29 2.75 -3.94 22.33
CA ALA A 29 2.98 -5.05 21.43
C ALA A 29 2.17 -4.82 20.16
N GLU A 30 2.80 -4.96 19.00
CA GLU A 30 2.13 -4.89 17.72
C GLU A 30 1.02 -5.94 17.68
N ARG A 31 -0.11 -5.58 17.07
CA ARG A 31 -1.25 -6.47 16.97
C ARG A 31 -1.09 -7.42 15.78
N GLU A 32 -1.10 -8.72 16.06
CA GLU A 32 -1.01 -9.75 15.02
C GLU A 32 -2.27 -9.73 14.13
N VAL A 33 -2.06 -9.72 12.81
CA VAL A 33 -3.08 -9.80 11.76
C VAL A 33 -2.64 -10.74 10.65
N ASP A 34 -3.58 -11.31 9.91
CA ASP A 34 -3.24 -12.21 8.80
C ASP A 34 -2.61 -11.46 7.64
N VAL A 35 -3.12 -10.28 7.33
CA VAL A 35 -2.65 -9.43 6.23
C VAL A 35 -2.63 -7.98 6.67
N GLU A 36 -1.54 -7.29 6.35
CA GLU A 36 -1.49 -5.84 6.24
C GLU A 36 -1.59 -5.46 4.77
N LEU A 37 -2.61 -4.69 4.40
CA LEU A 37 -2.89 -4.32 3.02
C LEU A 37 -2.92 -2.80 2.84
N VAL A 38 -2.06 -2.29 1.96
CA VAL A 38 -2.13 -0.92 1.46
C VAL A 38 -2.86 -0.92 0.12
N LEU A 39 -4.03 -0.28 0.06
CA LEU A 39 -4.74 0.00 -1.17
C LEU A 39 -4.22 1.34 -1.72
N ALA A 40 -3.37 1.29 -2.74
CA ALA A 40 -2.75 2.45 -3.38
C ALA A 40 -3.44 2.74 -4.71
N VAL A 41 -4.29 3.76 -4.75
CA VAL A 41 -5.24 4.05 -5.82
C VAL A 41 -4.84 5.32 -6.57
N ASP A 42 -4.71 5.23 -7.89
CA ASP A 42 -4.37 6.34 -8.78
C ASP A 42 -5.52 7.37 -8.87
N VAL A 43 -5.19 8.61 -8.62
CA VAL A 43 -6.04 9.79 -8.82
C VAL A 43 -5.35 10.83 -9.70
N SER A 44 -4.46 10.37 -10.57
CA SER A 44 -3.77 11.22 -11.54
C SER A 44 -4.76 11.86 -12.52
N ARG A 45 -4.33 12.91 -13.20
CA ARG A 45 -5.20 13.77 -14.02
C ARG A 45 -5.80 13.06 -15.25
N SER A 46 -5.29 11.89 -15.62
CA SER A 46 -5.90 11.00 -16.62
C SER A 46 -7.26 10.47 -16.15
N MET A 47 -7.44 10.36 -14.83
CA MET A 47 -8.69 9.93 -14.20
C MET A 47 -9.69 11.08 -14.13
N GLY A 48 -10.89 10.89 -14.69
CA GLY A 48 -12.02 11.81 -14.55
C GLY A 48 -12.65 11.74 -13.15
N ALA A 49 -13.39 12.78 -12.76
CA ALA A 49 -14.08 12.82 -11.46
C ALA A 49 -15.07 11.64 -11.29
N GLU A 50 -15.77 11.25 -12.35
CA GLU A 50 -16.67 10.10 -12.36
C GLU A 50 -15.91 8.78 -12.15
N GLU A 51 -14.77 8.64 -12.77
CA GLU A 51 -13.91 7.46 -12.67
C GLU A 51 -13.34 7.28 -11.27
N MET A 52 -12.88 8.38 -10.64
CA MET A 52 -12.44 8.38 -9.24
C MET A 52 -13.57 8.01 -8.27
N ASP A 53 -14.80 8.47 -8.54
CA ASP A 53 -15.98 8.12 -7.75
C ASP A 53 -16.37 6.64 -7.93
N ILE A 54 -16.27 6.10 -9.16
CA ILE A 54 -16.44 4.66 -9.43
C ILE A 54 -15.40 3.84 -8.66
N GLN A 55 -14.13 4.26 -8.64
CA GLN A 55 -13.09 3.57 -7.88
C GLN A 55 -13.45 3.52 -6.39
N ARG A 56 -13.74 4.65 -5.75
CA ARG A 56 -14.06 4.68 -4.32
C ARG A 56 -15.26 3.83 -3.97
N ARG A 57 -16.36 3.96 -4.75
CA ARG A 57 -17.54 3.13 -4.55
C ARG A 57 -17.27 1.65 -4.78
N GLY A 58 -16.46 1.33 -5.79
CA GLY A 58 -16.06 -0.05 -6.07
C GLY A 58 -15.28 -0.68 -4.93
N TYR A 59 -14.29 0.02 -4.37
CA TYR A 59 -13.55 -0.46 -3.19
C TYR A 59 -14.44 -0.56 -1.95
N ALA A 60 -15.28 0.46 -1.66
CA ALA A 60 -16.18 0.44 -0.52
C ALA A 60 -17.18 -0.73 -0.60
N ALA A 61 -17.75 -0.98 -1.77
CA ALA A 61 -18.66 -2.10 -1.99
C ALA A 61 -17.95 -3.45 -1.88
N ALA A 62 -16.74 -3.56 -2.42
CA ALA A 62 -15.97 -4.81 -2.35
C ALA A 62 -15.54 -5.15 -0.92
N LEU A 63 -15.13 -4.17 -0.12
CA LEU A 63 -14.73 -4.37 1.29
C LEU A 63 -15.87 -4.90 2.16
N THR A 64 -17.13 -4.63 1.78
CA THR A 64 -18.33 -5.10 2.49
C THR A 64 -19.00 -6.30 1.81
N ASP A 65 -18.44 -6.81 0.70
CA ASP A 65 -18.95 -7.98 0.00
C ASP A 65 -18.77 -9.26 0.85
N PRO A 66 -19.79 -10.15 0.93
CA PRO A 66 -19.70 -11.38 1.72
C PRO A 66 -18.48 -12.26 1.40
N GLN A 67 -18.08 -12.38 0.13
CA GLN A 67 -16.93 -13.21 -0.25
C GLN A 67 -15.60 -12.59 0.21
N VAL A 68 -15.50 -11.26 0.21
CA VAL A 68 -14.32 -10.55 0.72
C VAL A 68 -14.27 -10.64 2.26
N LEU A 69 -15.41 -10.51 2.93
CA LEU A 69 -15.50 -10.71 4.40
C LEU A 69 -15.11 -12.14 4.79
N ASP A 70 -15.61 -13.15 4.06
CA ASP A 70 -15.22 -14.54 4.27
C ASP A 70 -13.70 -14.73 4.09
N ALA A 71 -13.11 -14.10 3.08
CA ALA A 71 -11.66 -14.13 2.86
C ALA A 71 -10.88 -13.46 4.01
N MET A 72 -11.33 -12.30 4.49
CA MET A 72 -10.73 -11.58 5.62
C MET A 72 -10.71 -12.40 6.91
N PHE A 73 -11.80 -13.12 7.17
CA PHE A 73 -11.99 -13.82 8.46
C PHE A 73 -11.58 -15.29 8.43
N SER A 74 -11.18 -15.83 7.25
CA SER A 74 -10.75 -17.24 7.10
C SER A 74 -9.30 -17.49 7.52
N GLY A 75 -8.53 -16.44 7.83
CA GLY A 75 -7.12 -16.55 8.21
C GLY A 75 -6.90 -17.11 9.62
N LEU A 76 -5.64 -17.18 10.03
CA LEU A 76 -5.22 -17.73 11.33
C LEU A 76 -5.71 -16.86 12.50
N THR A 77 -5.65 -15.54 12.37
CA THR A 77 -6.09 -14.59 13.39
C THR A 77 -7.53 -14.14 13.16
N GLY A 78 -8.07 -14.36 11.96
CA GLY A 78 -9.39 -13.90 11.54
C GLY A 78 -9.52 -12.38 11.50
N ARG A 79 -8.41 -11.67 11.26
CA ARG A 79 -8.38 -10.20 11.19
C ARG A 79 -7.32 -9.71 10.21
N VAL A 80 -7.59 -8.57 9.61
CA VAL A 80 -6.68 -7.90 8.69
C VAL A 80 -6.50 -6.44 9.08
N ALA A 81 -5.40 -5.83 8.69
CA ALA A 81 -5.21 -4.39 8.78
C ALA A 81 -5.19 -3.80 7.38
N ILE A 82 -5.98 -2.75 7.14
CA ILE A 82 -6.08 -2.10 5.83
C ILE A 82 -5.87 -0.59 5.98
N THR A 83 -5.19 0.00 5.02
CA THR A 83 -5.12 1.46 4.81
C THR A 83 -5.43 1.78 3.35
N PHE A 84 -6.01 2.95 3.10
CA PHE A 84 -6.31 3.42 1.75
C PHE A 84 -5.56 4.71 1.47
N MET A 85 -4.78 4.71 0.41
CA MET A 85 -3.96 5.83 -0.03
C MET A 85 -4.28 6.18 -1.48
N GLU A 86 -4.50 7.45 -1.75
CA GLU A 86 -4.57 8.00 -3.10
C GLU A 86 -3.22 8.56 -3.51
N TRP A 87 -2.84 8.37 -4.78
CA TRP A 87 -1.56 8.81 -5.30
C TRP A 87 -1.66 9.37 -6.73
N ALA A 88 -0.68 10.19 -7.10
CA ALA A 88 -0.48 10.71 -8.45
C ALA A 88 1.02 10.89 -8.73
N GLY A 89 1.50 12.10 -9.01
CA GLY A 89 2.92 12.39 -9.23
C GLY A 89 3.80 12.20 -7.98
N ASP A 90 5.09 12.32 -8.16
CA ASP A 90 6.07 12.20 -7.07
C ASP A 90 5.80 13.23 -5.96
N GLY A 91 5.81 12.78 -4.70
CA GLY A 91 5.45 13.60 -3.54
C GLY A 91 3.94 13.86 -3.36
N ASN A 92 3.08 13.27 -4.21
CA ASN A 92 1.62 13.45 -4.12
C ASN A 92 0.95 12.12 -3.74
N GLN A 93 1.13 11.69 -2.51
CA GLN A 93 0.52 10.51 -1.91
C GLN A 93 -0.22 10.94 -0.63
N HIS A 94 -1.51 10.59 -0.52
CA HIS A 94 -2.38 10.99 0.57
C HIS A 94 -3.09 9.77 1.17
N VAL A 95 -2.86 9.53 2.46
CA VAL A 95 -3.62 8.52 3.20
C VAL A 95 -5.02 9.07 3.45
N VAL A 96 -6.02 8.49 2.77
CA VAL A 96 -7.44 8.85 2.90
C VAL A 96 -8.06 8.18 4.13
N VAL A 97 -7.78 6.88 4.31
CA VAL A 97 -8.18 6.14 5.51
C VAL A 97 -6.91 5.59 6.16
N PRO A 98 -6.53 6.06 7.36
CA PRO A 98 -5.39 5.49 8.10
C PRO A 98 -5.60 4.01 8.41
N TRP A 99 -4.53 3.32 8.79
CA TRP A 99 -4.57 1.92 9.20
C TRP A 99 -5.73 1.62 10.14
N ARG A 100 -6.53 0.62 9.78
CA ARG A 100 -7.63 0.10 10.58
C ARG A 100 -7.57 -1.42 10.62
N GLU A 101 -7.75 -1.97 11.81
CA GLU A 101 -8.08 -3.39 11.94
C GLU A 101 -9.50 -3.63 11.48
N ILE A 102 -9.69 -4.72 10.73
CA ILE A 102 -10.99 -5.24 10.35
C ILE A 102 -11.07 -6.66 10.88
N ALA A 103 -11.89 -6.86 11.91
CA ALA A 103 -12.13 -8.11 12.59
C ALA A 103 -13.62 -8.49 12.63
N SER A 104 -14.47 -7.63 12.05
CA SER A 104 -15.91 -7.84 11.97
C SER A 104 -16.49 -7.17 10.71
N PRO A 105 -17.70 -7.57 10.25
CA PRO A 105 -18.40 -6.87 9.18
C PRO A 105 -18.67 -5.40 9.49
N GLU A 106 -18.87 -5.06 10.75
CA GLU A 106 -19.09 -3.68 11.23
C GLU A 106 -17.83 -2.83 11.05
N ASP A 107 -16.64 -3.39 11.29
CA ASP A 107 -15.36 -2.70 11.03
C ASP A 107 -15.17 -2.44 9.54
N ALA A 108 -15.52 -3.41 8.69
CA ALA A 108 -15.45 -3.27 7.24
C ALA A 108 -16.40 -2.17 6.74
N GLN A 109 -17.64 -2.12 7.28
CA GLN A 109 -18.58 -1.06 6.95
C GLN A 109 -18.07 0.31 7.41
N ALA A 110 -17.51 0.40 8.63
CA ALA A 110 -16.96 1.66 9.14
C ALA A 110 -15.77 2.14 8.27
N PHE A 111 -14.94 1.22 7.77
CA PHE A 111 -13.86 1.55 6.82
C PHE A 111 -14.44 2.09 5.50
N ALA A 112 -15.44 1.41 4.93
CA ALA A 112 -16.09 1.81 3.69
C ALA A 112 -16.74 3.20 3.82
N ASP A 113 -17.38 3.50 4.96
CA ASP A 113 -17.99 4.80 5.24
C ASP A 113 -16.93 5.92 5.30
N LEU A 114 -15.79 5.66 5.95
CA LEU A 114 -14.66 6.60 5.99
C LEU A 114 -14.08 6.85 4.58
N LEU A 115 -13.97 5.81 3.77
CA LEU A 115 -13.49 5.92 2.40
C LEU A 115 -14.42 6.81 1.56
N LEU A 116 -15.73 6.63 1.66
CA LEU A 116 -16.70 7.42 0.92
C LEU A 116 -16.80 8.87 1.42
N ALA A 117 -16.55 9.12 2.70
CA ALA A 117 -16.58 10.47 3.29
C ALA A 117 -15.27 11.27 3.05
N GLY A 118 -14.18 10.59 2.65
CA GLY A 118 -12.87 11.21 2.47
C GLY A 118 -12.84 12.25 1.34
N PRO A 119 -11.94 13.23 1.41
CA PRO A 119 -11.76 14.22 0.35
C PRO A 119 -11.26 13.53 -0.93
N SER A 120 -11.65 14.02 -2.09
CA SER A 120 -11.16 13.56 -3.38
C SER A 120 -10.11 14.53 -3.91
N TYR A 121 -8.99 13.96 -4.40
CA TYR A 121 -7.91 14.71 -5.01
C TYR A 121 -7.82 14.35 -6.49
N ASN A 122 -7.43 15.30 -7.32
CA ASN A 122 -7.07 15.08 -8.72
C ASN A 122 -5.77 15.84 -8.98
N MET A 123 -4.70 15.10 -9.20
CA MET A 123 -3.35 15.65 -9.26
C MET A 123 -2.65 15.27 -10.56
N ARG A 124 -1.53 15.96 -10.86
CA ARG A 124 -0.79 15.76 -12.12
C ARG A 124 0.24 14.66 -11.96
N TYR A 125 0.61 14.06 -13.10
CA TYR A 125 1.64 13.03 -13.25
C TYR A 125 1.27 11.68 -12.61
N THR A 126 2.07 10.67 -12.93
CA THR A 126 1.87 9.28 -12.51
C THR A 126 3.19 8.75 -11.96
N SER A 127 3.29 8.62 -10.63
CA SER A 127 4.47 8.10 -9.95
C SER A 127 4.11 6.81 -9.19
N ILE A 128 4.10 5.70 -9.92
CA ILE A 128 3.93 4.37 -9.33
C ILE A 128 5.06 4.10 -8.34
N SER A 129 6.28 4.52 -8.69
CA SER A 129 7.44 4.40 -7.80
C SER A 129 7.24 5.17 -6.50
N GLY A 130 6.74 6.41 -6.56
CA GLY A 130 6.41 7.21 -5.37
C GLY A 130 5.31 6.57 -4.52
N ALA A 131 4.29 5.99 -5.16
CA ALA A 131 3.23 5.23 -4.47
C ALA A 131 3.79 4.02 -3.73
N ILE A 132 4.61 3.18 -4.39
CA ILE A 132 5.25 2.00 -3.79
C ILE A 132 6.16 2.39 -2.62
N LEU A 133 7.03 3.40 -2.81
CA LEU A 133 7.95 3.85 -1.76
C LEU A 133 7.21 4.43 -0.54
N THR A 134 6.12 5.15 -0.77
CA THR A 134 5.30 5.68 0.33
C THR A 134 4.54 4.55 1.02
N ALA A 135 3.91 3.65 0.27
CA ALA A 135 3.23 2.47 0.80
C ALA A 135 4.17 1.58 1.63
N THR A 136 5.43 1.40 1.18
CA THR A 136 6.44 0.65 1.92
C THR A 136 6.69 1.24 3.31
N ARG A 137 6.79 2.57 3.42
CA ARG A 137 6.96 3.25 4.71
C ARG A 137 5.73 3.21 5.61
N LEU A 138 4.53 3.02 5.05
CA LEU A 138 3.30 2.91 5.86
C LEU A 138 3.26 1.64 6.72
N PHE A 139 4.07 0.63 6.43
CA PHE A 139 4.20 -0.57 7.27
C PHE A 139 5.08 -0.34 8.49
N ASP A 140 5.88 0.73 8.52
CA ASP A 140 6.73 1.03 9.66
C ASP A 140 5.89 1.62 10.81
N ASP A 141 6.08 1.09 12.03
CA ASP A 141 5.46 1.60 13.27
C ASP A 141 3.93 1.81 13.19
N ASN A 142 3.22 1.01 12.38
CA ASN A 142 1.78 1.13 12.17
C ASN A 142 0.93 0.48 13.28
N GLY A 143 1.56 -0.24 14.22
CA GLY A 143 0.93 -0.92 15.34
C GLY A 143 0.43 -2.34 15.01
N PHE A 144 0.72 -2.86 13.82
CA PHE A 144 0.35 -4.20 13.37
C PHE A 144 1.57 -5.03 13.02
N ALA A 145 1.42 -6.37 13.14
CA ALA A 145 2.38 -7.37 12.70
C ALA A 145 1.67 -8.39 11.81
N GLY A 146 1.65 -8.12 10.50
CA GLY A 146 1.01 -8.99 9.51
C GLY A 146 1.85 -10.20 9.17
N LEU A 147 1.21 -11.37 9.07
CA LEU A 147 1.85 -12.57 8.50
C LEU A 147 2.22 -12.35 7.03
N LYS A 148 1.49 -11.47 6.35
CA LYS A 148 1.71 -11.07 4.96
C LYS A 148 1.53 -9.55 4.84
N ARG A 149 2.44 -8.87 4.13
CA ARG A 149 2.37 -7.44 3.80
C ARG A 149 2.17 -7.28 2.31
N VAL A 150 1.12 -6.55 1.92
CA VAL A 150 0.71 -6.42 0.51
C VAL A 150 0.48 -4.96 0.16
N ILE A 151 0.98 -4.54 -0.99
CA ILE A 151 0.61 -3.29 -1.66
C ILE A 151 -0.21 -3.64 -2.89
N ASP A 152 -1.45 -3.16 -2.96
CA ASP A 152 -2.30 -3.19 -4.14
C ASP A 152 -2.15 -1.87 -4.89
N VAL A 153 -1.58 -1.89 -6.09
CA VAL A 153 -1.38 -0.70 -6.92
C VAL A 153 -2.37 -0.71 -8.07
N SER A 154 -3.28 0.27 -8.11
CA SER A 154 -4.18 0.49 -9.26
C SER A 154 -3.85 1.80 -9.98
N GLY A 155 -3.90 1.80 -11.32
CA GLY A 155 -3.65 2.99 -12.13
C GLY A 155 -3.84 2.75 -13.63
N ASP A 156 -4.00 3.85 -14.39
CA ASP A 156 -4.33 3.86 -15.82
C ASP A 156 -3.15 4.19 -16.74
N GLY A 157 -1.94 4.34 -16.18
CA GLY A 157 -0.74 4.70 -16.94
C GLY A 157 0.56 4.11 -16.38
N PRO A 158 1.65 4.19 -17.17
CA PRO A 158 2.98 3.81 -16.71
C PRO A 158 3.57 4.88 -15.78
N ASN A 159 4.59 4.48 -15.00
CA ASN A 159 5.40 5.42 -14.22
C ASN A 159 6.00 6.48 -15.14
N ASN A 160 5.83 7.76 -14.81
CA ASN A 160 6.39 8.85 -15.62
C ASN A 160 7.11 9.91 -14.77
N GLN A 161 7.16 9.73 -13.44
CA GLN A 161 7.83 10.63 -12.51
C GLN A 161 8.37 9.85 -11.30
N GLY A 162 9.38 10.40 -10.64
CA GLY A 162 10.07 9.76 -9.52
C GLY A 162 11.25 8.89 -9.97
N VAL A 163 11.64 7.91 -9.16
CA VAL A 163 12.66 6.93 -9.53
C VAL A 163 12.10 5.90 -10.53
N PRO A 164 12.95 5.15 -11.25
CA PRO A 164 12.50 4.01 -12.03
C PRO A 164 11.64 3.06 -11.19
N VAL A 165 10.51 2.61 -11.76
CA VAL A 165 9.54 1.80 -11.01
C VAL A 165 10.14 0.48 -10.50
N GLU A 166 11.06 -0.12 -11.26
CA GLU A 166 11.75 -1.35 -10.87
C GLU A 166 12.57 -1.17 -9.58
N GLU A 167 13.19 -0.01 -9.37
CA GLU A 167 13.96 0.29 -8.15
C GLU A 167 13.04 0.33 -6.92
N ALA A 168 11.88 0.97 -7.02
CA ALA A 168 10.89 1.03 -5.95
C ALA A 168 10.30 -0.34 -5.66
N ARG A 169 9.95 -1.11 -6.71
CA ARG A 169 9.48 -2.49 -6.60
C ARG A 169 10.49 -3.37 -5.88
N ASP A 170 11.74 -3.37 -6.35
CA ASP A 170 12.78 -4.25 -5.83
C ASP A 170 13.11 -3.92 -4.36
N LEU A 171 13.04 -2.65 -3.96
CA LEU A 171 13.17 -2.23 -2.58
C LEU A 171 12.03 -2.79 -1.71
N ALA A 172 10.78 -2.64 -2.14
CA ALA A 172 9.63 -3.15 -1.40
C ALA A 172 9.67 -4.69 -1.26
N VAL A 173 9.99 -5.38 -2.35
CA VAL A 173 10.16 -6.85 -2.36
C VAL A 173 11.31 -7.28 -1.46
N GLY A 174 12.42 -6.54 -1.46
CA GLY A 174 13.56 -6.77 -0.56
C GLY A 174 13.18 -6.63 0.93
N ASN A 175 12.15 -5.85 1.25
CA ASN A 175 11.56 -5.73 2.59
C ASN A 175 10.48 -6.79 2.87
N GLY A 176 10.31 -7.80 2.01
CA GLY A 176 9.33 -8.87 2.16
C GLY A 176 7.88 -8.44 1.87
N ILE A 177 7.68 -7.39 1.11
CA ILE A 177 6.36 -6.89 0.71
C ILE A 177 5.99 -7.47 -0.65
N ILE A 178 4.75 -7.89 -0.81
CA ILE A 178 4.18 -8.35 -2.07
C ILE A 178 3.51 -7.16 -2.75
N ILE A 179 3.76 -6.96 -4.04
CA ILE A 179 3.10 -5.92 -4.83
C ILE A 179 2.21 -6.58 -5.86
N ASN A 180 0.90 -6.32 -5.79
CA ASN A 180 -0.08 -6.72 -6.78
C ASN A 180 -0.54 -5.53 -7.61
N GLY A 181 -1.05 -5.80 -8.81
CA GLY A 181 -1.43 -4.76 -9.77
C GLY A 181 -2.89 -4.84 -10.20
N LEU A 182 -3.52 -3.67 -10.39
CA LEU A 182 -4.83 -3.51 -11.01
C LEU A 182 -4.70 -2.47 -12.16
N PRO A 183 -4.09 -2.84 -13.31
CA PRO A 183 -3.99 -1.92 -14.44
C PRO A 183 -5.36 -1.61 -15.04
N LEU A 184 -5.69 -0.32 -15.12
CA LEU A 184 -6.95 0.18 -15.65
C LEU A 184 -6.77 0.47 -17.14
N MET A 185 -7.22 -0.45 -17.99
CA MET A 185 -7.13 -0.36 -19.45
C MET A 185 -8.41 0.23 -20.04
N THR A 186 -9.06 1.13 -19.31
CA THR A 186 -10.35 1.72 -19.63
C THR A 186 -10.18 2.89 -20.62
N THR A 187 -9.66 2.62 -21.83
CA THR A 187 -9.42 3.65 -22.83
C THR A 187 -10.72 4.29 -23.32
N GLY A 188 -11.02 5.49 -22.87
CA GLY A 188 -12.20 6.23 -23.28
C GLY A 188 -12.12 7.74 -23.03
N GLY A 189 -11.08 8.25 -22.41
CA GLY A 189 -10.94 9.67 -22.11
C GLY A 189 -10.04 10.44 -23.07
N PHE A 190 -10.20 11.77 -23.08
CA PHE A 190 -9.39 12.75 -23.81
C PHE A 190 -7.86 12.65 -23.53
N TYR A 191 -7.47 11.82 -22.55
CA TYR A 191 -6.11 11.67 -22.02
C TYR A 191 -5.36 10.41 -22.46
N GLY A 192 -5.83 9.67 -23.47
CA GLY A 192 -5.13 8.53 -24.07
C GLY A 192 -3.68 8.78 -24.53
N ARG A 193 -3.19 10.01 -24.35
CA ARG A 193 -1.81 10.43 -24.64
C ARG A 193 -0.78 9.86 -23.67
N TYR A 194 -1.16 9.55 -22.43
CA TYR A 194 -0.28 9.08 -21.37
C TYR A 194 -0.47 7.60 -21.07
N SER A 195 -1.44 6.96 -21.68
CA SER A 195 -1.67 5.52 -21.61
C SER A 195 -0.83 4.78 -22.65
N ILE A 196 -0.47 3.56 -22.34
CA ILE A 196 0.22 2.64 -23.25
C ILE A 196 -0.69 1.46 -23.58
N PRO A 197 -0.64 0.92 -24.83
CA PRO A 197 -1.58 -0.12 -25.24
C PRO A 197 -1.43 -1.45 -24.47
N TYR A 198 -0.28 -1.70 -23.84
CA TYR A 198 0.04 -2.93 -23.12
C TYR A 198 0.31 -2.64 -21.64
N LEU A 199 -0.56 -1.88 -20.99
CA LEU A 199 -0.42 -1.51 -19.58
C LEU A 199 -0.46 -2.75 -18.66
N ASP A 200 -1.27 -3.75 -18.98
CA ASP A 200 -1.32 -5.03 -18.29
C ASP A 200 0.05 -5.72 -18.25
N ARG A 201 0.74 -5.73 -19.40
CA ARG A 201 2.08 -6.29 -19.53
C ARG A 201 3.11 -5.44 -18.78
N TYR A 202 3.01 -4.12 -18.87
CA TYR A 202 3.87 -3.20 -18.09
C TYR A 202 3.77 -3.50 -16.60
N TYR A 203 2.55 -3.71 -16.08
CA TYR A 203 2.38 -4.07 -14.68
C TYR A 203 3.04 -5.41 -14.34
N VAL A 204 2.92 -6.42 -15.19
CA VAL A 204 3.55 -7.73 -14.98
C VAL A 204 5.06 -7.64 -15.00
N ASP A 205 5.64 -6.92 -15.97
CA ASP A 205 7.10 -6.88 -16.18
C ASP A 205 7.80 -5.91 -15.21
N CYS A 206 7.13 -4.81 -14.83
CA CYS A 206 7.78 -3.66 -14.19
C CYS A 206 7.29 -3.34 -12.78
N VAL A 207 5.97 -3.57 -12.49
CA VAL A 207 5.33 -3.06 -11.28
C VAL A 207 5.19 -4.12 -10.20
N ILE A 208 4.59 -5.28 -10.52
CA ILE A 208 4.32 -6.32 -9.53
C ILE A 208 5.60 -7.03 -9.11
N GLY A 209 5.60 -7.58 -7.89
CA GLY A 209 6.76 -8.30 -7.37
C GLY A 209 6.49 -8.98 -6.04
N GLY A 210 7.39 -9.88 -5.68
CA GLY A 210 7.26 -10.72 -4.48
C GLY A 210 6.58 -12.07 -4.75
N PRO A 211 6.59 -12.98 -3.76
CA PRO A 211 6.04 -14.32 -3.91
C PRO A 211 4.52 -14.30 -4.22
N ALA A 212 4.12 -15.02 -5.26
CA ALA A 212 2.73 -15.12 -5.71
C ALA A 212 2.06 -13.76 -6.06
N SER A 213 2.86 -12.75 -6.41
CA SER A 213 2.33 -11.49 -6.93
C SER A 213 1.56 -11.72 -8.22
N PHE A 214 0.49 -10.95 -8.42
CA PHE A 214 -0.35 -11.07 -9.60
C PHE A 214 -0.86 -9.70 -10.08
N SER A 215 -1.28 -9.66 -11.34
CA SER A 215 -1.91 -8.49 -11.96
C SER A 215 -3.27 -8.87 -12.51
N LEU A 216 -4.29 -8.05 -12.25
CA LEU A 216 -5.65 -8.25 -12.73
C LEU A 216 -6.09 -7.05 -13.59
N PRO A 217 -6.01 -7.14 -14.93
CA PRO A 217 -6.36 -6.01 -15.78
C PRO A 217 -7.88 -5.75 -15.81
N VAL A 218 -8.27 -4.48 -15.77
CA VAL A 218 -9.64 -4.00 -15.90
C VAL A 218 -9.81 -3.32 -17.27
N LYS A 219 -10.69 -3.84 -18.12
CA LYS A 219 -10.87 -3.37 -19.50
C LYS A 219 -12.02 -2.37 -19.65
N SER A 220 -12.91 -2.30 -18.67
CA SER A 220 -14.01 -1.35 -18.66
C SER A 220 -14.42 -0.99 -17.22
N TRP A 221 -14.97 0.19 -17.03
CA TRP A 221 -15.49 0.62 -15.73
C TRP A 221 -16.65 -0.25 -15.21
N GLY A 222 -17.39 -0.90 -16.13
CA GLY A 222 -18.43 -1.87 -15.76
C GLY A 222 -17.89 -3.13 -15.09
N GLU A 223 -16.63 -3.51 -15.38
CA GLU A 223 -15.96 -4.67 -14.79
C GLU A 223 -15.25 -4.32 -13.48
N PHE A 224 -15.02 -3.03 -13.21
CA PHE A 224 -14.19 -2.59 -12.08
C PHE A 224 -14.65 -3.14 -10.72
N PRO A 225 -15.94 -3.08 -10.32
CA PRO A 225 -16.37 -3.58 -9.02
C PRO A 225 -16.08 -5.08 -8.83
N GLU A 226 -16.32 -5.87 -9.88
CA GLU A 226 -16.06 -7.31 -9.87
C GLU A 226 -14.56 -7.62 -9.80
N ALA A 227 -13.75 -6.86 -10.54
CA ALA A 227 -12.29 -7.01 -10.54
C ALA A 227 -11.70 -6.71 -9.15
N VAL A 228 -12.13 -5.62 -8.51
CA VAL A 228 -11.70 -5.26 -7.14
C VAL A 228 -12.13 -6.34 -6.15
N ARG A 229 -13.39 -6.78 -6.19
CA ARG A 229 -13.88 -7.86 -5.33
C ARG A 229 -13.01 -9.11 -5.45
N ARG A 230 -12.81 -9.58 -6.68
CA ARG A 230 -11.98 -10.77 -6.95
C ARG A 230 -10.54 -10.57 -6.48
N LYS A 231 -9.98 -9.40 -6.72
CA LYS A 231 -8.61 -9.08 -6.30
C LYS A 231 -8.47 -9.11 -4.79
N LEU A 232 -9.39 -8.48 -4.05
CA LEU A 232 -9.39 -8.49 -2.57
C LEU A 232 -9.54 -9.90 -2.01
N VAL A 233 -10.38 -10.75 -2.60
CA VAL A 233 -10.48 -12.17 -2.19
C VAL A 233 -9.12 -12.86 -2.32
N LEU A 234 -8.41 -12.68 -3.43
CA LEU A 234 -7.08 -13.28 -3.66
C LEU A 234 -6.02 -12.77 -2.69
N GLU A 235 -6.07 -11.49 -2.33
CA GLU A 235 -5.10 -10.84 -1.44
C GLU A 235 -5.30 -11.22 0.02
N LEU A 236 -6.56 -11.31 0.45
CA LEU A 236 -6.95 -11.48 1.84
C LEU A 236 -7.16 -12.95 2.24
N ALA A 237 -7.39 -13.84 1.28
CA ALA A 237 -7.51 -15.26 1.59
C ALA A 237 -6.23 -15.79 2.24
N GLY A 238 -6.37 -16.38 3.43
CA GLY A 238 -5.26 -16.95 4.20
C GLY A 238 -4.62 -18.19 3.57
N HIS A 239 -5.22 -18.74 2.52
CA HIS A 239 -4.74 -19.90 1.79
C HIS A 239 -4.33 -19.51 0.38
N ALA A 240 -3.18 -20.00 -0.09
CA ALA A 240 -2.83 -19.91 -1.49
C ALA A 240 -3.94 -20.59 -2.33
N MET A 241 -4.55 -19.83 -3.25
CA MET A 241 -5.46 -20.41 -4.25
C MET A 241 -4.70 -21.51 -5.01
N PRO A 242 -5.37 -22.61 -5.37
CA PRO A 242 -4.76 -23.61 -6.25
C PRO A 242 -4.24 -22.92 -7.51
N GLU A 243 -3.03 -23.24 -7.94
CA GLU A 243 -2.37 -22.69 -9.13
C GLU A 243 -3.24 -22.75 -10.40
N SER A 244 -4.23 -23.67 -10.43
CA SER A 244 -5.21 -23.84 -11.50
C SER A 244 -6.27 -22.72 -11.58
N GLU A 245 -6.47 -21.94 -10.54
CA GLU A 245 -7.47 -20.87 -10.46
C GLU A 245 -6.88 -19.47 -10.61
N LEU A 246 -5.55 -19.34 -10.55
CA LEU A 246 -4.88 -18.09 -10.88
C LEU A 246 -5.06 -17.83 -12.38
N PRO A 247 -5.45 -16.62 -12.79
CA PRO A 247 -5.45 -16.24 -14.20
C PRO A 247 -4.00 -16.15 -14.67
N VAL A 248 -3.41 -17.30 -15.03
CA VAL A 248 -2.08 -17.36 -15.62
C VAL A 248 -2.20 -16.80 -17.03
N VAL A 249 -1.90 -15.52 -17.19
CA VAL A 249 -1.54 -14.99 -18.50
C VAL A 249 -0.17 -15.59 -18.85
N ARG A 250 -0.19 -16.71 -19.58
CA ARG A 250 1.03 -17.22 -20.23
C ARG A 250 1.43 -16.21 -21.30
N VAL A 251 2.33 -15.31 -20.93
CA VAL A 251 2.97 -14.43 -21.89
C VAL A 251 3.85 -15.33 -22.76
N ALA A 252 3.52 -15.45 -24.05
CA ALA A 252 4.46 -15.92 -25.06
C ALA A 252 5.73 -15.06 -24.89
N GLN A 253 6.92 -15.60 -25.15
CA GLN A 253 8.20 -14.89 -25.12
C GLN A 253 8.19 -13.75 -26.17
N GLU A 254 7.54 -12.66 -25.84
CA GLU A 254 7.65 -11.39 -26.54
C GLU A 254 8.70 -10.53 -25.82
N GLU A 255 9.27 -9.55 -26.52
CA GLU A 255 10.27 -8.64 -25.94
C GLU A 255 9.79 -8.07 -24.60
N LYS A 256 10.68 -8.06 -23.60
CA LYS A 256 10.41 -7.47 -22.27
C LYS A 256 9.94 -6.04 -22.44
N THR A 257 8.90 -5.67 -21.71
CA THR A 257 8.36 -4.30 -21.73
C THR A 257 9.43 -3.30 -21.26
N ASP A 258 9.49 -2.17 -21.93
CA ASP A 258 10.33 -1.06 -21.53
C ASP A 258 9.78 -0.37 -20.28
N CYS A 259 10.39 -0.62 -19.12
CA CYS A 259 9.94 -0.08 -17.84
C CYS A 259 10.12 1.44 -17.69
N LEU A 260 10.87 2.08 -18.59
CA LEU A 260 11.05 3.54 -18.64
C LEU A 260 10.18 4.21 -19.73
N ILE A 261 9.20 3.51 -20.26
CA ILE A 261 8.36 4.03 -21.36
C ILE A 261 7.62 5.31 -20.96
N GLY A 262 7.12 5.41 -19.73
CA GLY A 262 6.37 6.57 -19.26
C GLY A 262 7.23 7.81 -19.12
N GLU A 263 8.43 7.70 -18.58
CA GLU A 263 9.41 8.77 -18.48
C GLU A 263 9.83 9.27 -19.86
N ARG A 264 10.04 8.35 -20.81
CA ARG A 264 10.36 8.72 -22.21
C ARG A 264 9.22 9.44 -22.91
N LEU A 265 8.00 8.99 -22.72
CA LEU A 265 6.82 9.67 -23.25
C LEU A 265 6.71 11.09 -22.68
N LEU A 266 6.88 11.28 -21.40
CA LEU A 266 6.84 12.59 -20.76
C LEU A 266 7.90 13.53 -21.34
N LEU A 267 9.15 13.09 -21.50
CA LEU A 267 10.23 13.88 -22.10
C LEU A 267 9.94 14.28 -23.55
N GLN A 268 9.34 13.40 -24.36
CA GLN A 268 8.97 13.71 -25.74
C GLN A 268 7.92 14.82 -25.83
N TRP A 269 6.99 14.89 -24.86
CA TRP A 269 5.96 15.93 -24.80
C TRP A 269 6.52 17.29 -24.41
N ASP A 270 7.40 17.34 -23.41
CA ASP A 270 8.04 18.58 -22.96
C ASP A 270 8.88 19.23 -24.09
N PHE A 271 9.41 18.44 -25.02
CA PHE A 271 10.12 18.96 -26.21
C PHE A 271 9.19 19.48 -27.30
N ASN A 272 7.98 18.92 -27.44
CA ASN A 272 7.06 19.31 -28.51
C ASN A 272 6.16 20.51 -28.14
N ASP A 273 6.03 20.84 -26.85
CA ASP A 273 5.24 21.98 -26.35
C ASP A 273 6.10 23.26 -26.18
N ARG A 274 7.40 23.23 -26.54
CA ARG A 274 8.30 24.40 -26.58
C ARG A 274 8.55 24.87 -28.00
#